data_1a6dbb6f0a2028f34dc1a0204d08af4b
#
_entry.id   1a6dbb6f0a2028f34dc1a0204d08af4b
#
_cell.length_a   1.000
_cell.length_b   1.000
_cell.length_c   1.000
_cell.angle_alpha   90.00
_cell.angle_beta   90.00
_cell.angle_gamma   90.00
#
_symmetry.space_group_name_H-M   'P 1'
#
loop_
_entity.id
_entity.type
_entity.pdbx_description
1 polymer ?
#
loop_
_entity_poly.entity_id
_entity_poly.type
_entity_poly.pdbx_seq_one_letter_code
_entity_poly.pdbx_strand_id
1 'polypeptide(L)'
;MNRSSYIFSLQNIIKAFRSNYFLYSIETRAYKSKPDKWSKRQILGHLIDSARYNLQRFTEIIHTEGIYVVKPYDQNKLVQLNDYQHTSDYNLITLWQLLNHNIITVLTTMDEHLLNKQIIIGNEPYTLDWLIKDYIDHLNHHFQQIFDKTPEGIQPLKVGLQDAIDSLKASGDKKFVSLLHFSDLEIEYYKPIKMDYQKPHLKDEVYVIASGYGSFFTQHQTVTVKAGDVLFVKAGDDHRFFYFSEDFATWVIFYGVKNQL
;
A
#
# COMPACT_ATOMS: atom_id res chain seq x y z
N MET A 1 -23.23 2.02 -19.76
CA MET A 1 -22.43 3.09 -19.14
C MET A 1 -21.72 3.83 -20.26
N ASN A 2 -21.24 5.06 -20.05
CA ASN A 2 -20.39 5.74 -21.02
C ASN A 2 -18.92 5.63 -20.60
N ARG A 3 -17.99 5.95 -21.51
CA ARG A 3 -16.55 5.91 -21.28
C ARG A 3 -16.12 6.65 -19.99
N SER A 4 -16.68 7.82 -19.75
CA SER A 4 -16.35 8.62 -18.55
C SER A 4 -16.73 7.92 -17.26
N SER A 5 -17.84 7.16 -17.22
CA SER A 5 -18.23 6.40 -16.03
C SER A 5 -17.29 5.22 -15.74
N TYR A 6 -16.74 4.59 -16.77
CA TYR A 6 -15.72 3.53 -16.60
C TYR A 6 -14.43 4.09 -16.01
N ILE A 7 -13.94 5.21 -16.54
CA ILE A 7 -12.74 5.91 -16.05
C ILE A 7 -12.92 6.30 -14.58
N PHE A 8 -14.06 6.93 -14.25
CA PHE A 8 -14.38 7.33 -12.88
C PHE A 8 -14.43 6.14 -11.91
N SER A 9 -15.05 5.04 -12.33
CA SER A 9 -15.09 3.80 -11.54
C SER A 9 -13.69 3.26 -11.25
N LEU A 10 -12.84 3.15 -12.27
CA LEU A 10 -11.46 2.68 -12.11
C LEU A 10 -10.64 3.58 -11.20
N GLN A 11 -10.74 4.91 -11.34
CA GLN A 11 -10.06 5.86 -10.48
C GLN A 11 -10.43 5.69 -9.00
N ASN A 12 -11.74 5.54 -8.70
CA ASN A 12 -12.20 5.32 -7.34
C ASN A 12 -11.71 3.99 -6.76
N ILE A 13 -11.74 2.93 -7.55
CA ILE A 13 -11.25 1.60 -7.18
C ILE A 13 -9.75 1.68 -6.84
N ILE A 14 -8.93 2.27 -7.70
CA ILE A 14 -7.48 2.39 -7.48
C ILE A 14 -7.19 3.20 -6.22
N LYS A 15 -7.90 4.32 -6.03
CA LYS A 15 -7.72 5.20 -4.87
C LYS A 15 -8.01 4.49 -3.54
N ALA A 16 -9.09 3.72 -3.48
CA ALA A 16 -9.53 3.06 -2.26
C ALA A 16 -8.72 1.79 -1.95
N PHE A 17 -8.19 1.11 -2.96
CA PHE A 17 -7.62 -0.24 -2.78
C PHE A 17 -6.43 -0.26 -1.84
N ARG A 18 -5.43 0.59 -2.06
CA ARG A 18 -4.16 0.57 -1.31
C ARG A 18 -4.39 0.75 0.19
N SER A 19 -5.14 1.77 0.57
CA SER A 19 -5.41 2.08 1.98
C SER A 19 -6.18 0.94 2.67
N ASN A 20 -7.17 0.38 2.01
CA ASN A 20 -7.96 -0.72 2.57
C ASN A 20 -7.18 -2.04 2.64
N TYR A 21 -6.34 -2.33 1.66
CA TYR A 21 -5.56 -3.58 1.63
C TYR A 21 -4.54 -3.65 2.78
N PHE A 22 -3.90 -2.54 3.10
CA PHE A 22 -2.94 -2.47 4.20
C PHE A 22 -3.57 -2.43 5.60
N LEU A 23 -4.89 -2.34 5.71
CA LEU A 23 -5.58 -2.55 6.99
C LEU A 23 -5.48 -4.01 7.47
N TYR A 24 -5.26 -4.97 6.57
CA TYR A 24 -5.03 -6.37 6.95
C TYR A 24 -3.57 -6.60 7.34
N SER A 25 -3.33 -7.47 8.34
CA SER A 25 -1.97 -7.90 8.68
C SER A 25 -1.31 -8.68 7.55
N ILE A 26 0.02 -8.79 7.58
CA ILE A 26 0.79 -9.57 6.60
C ILE A 26 0.33 -11.02 6.58
N GLU A 27 0.05 -11.59 7.76
CA GLU A 27 -0.42 -12.96 7.95
C GLU A 27 -1.81 -13.13 7.31
N THR A 28 -2.73 -12.21 7.56
CA THR A 28 -4.09 -12.25 6.98
C THR A 28 -4.04 -12.14 5.45
N ARG A 29 -3.17 -11.31 4.90
CA ARG A 29 -3.00 -11.18 3.45
C ARG A 29 -2.43 -12.43 2.80
N ALA A 30 -1.55 -13.15 3.50
CA ALA A 30 -0.93 -14.39 3.04
C ALA A 30 -1.74 -15.65 3.38
N TYR A 31 -2.75 -15.54 4.26
CA TYR A 31 -3.53 -16.69 4.72
C TYR A 31 -4.39 -17.29 3.61
N LYS A 32 -4.36 -18.63 3.51
CA LYS A 32 -5.22 -19.43 2.64
C LYS A 32 -6.22 -20.19 3.48
N SER A 33 -7.51 -19.97 3.26
CA SER A 33 -8.57 -20.67 3.99
C SER A 33 -8.59 -22.20 3.76
N LYS A 34 -8.12 -22.61 2.56
CA LYS A 34 -7.89 -24.01 2.16
C LYS A 34 -6.69 -24.05 1.22
N PRO A 35 -5.98 -25.21 1.07
CA PRO A 35 -4.81 -25.32 0.20
C PRO A 35 -5.09 -24.94 -1.27
N ASP A 36 -6.30 -25.22 -1.76
CA ASP A 36 -6.76 -24.94 -3.13
C ASP A 36 -7.35 -23.53 -3.32
N LYS A 37 -7.51 -22.75 -2.23
CA LYS A 37 -8.01 -21.39 -2.30
C LYS A 37 -6.87 -20.37 -2.37
N TRP A 38 -7.11 -19.30 -3.07
CA TRP A 38 -6.18 -18.19 -3.13
C TRP A 38 -6.18 -17.37 -1.85
N SER A 39 -5.01 -16.94 -1.42
CA SER A 39 -4.85 -15.87 -0.41
C SER A 39 -5.25 -14.52 -0.99
N LYS A 40 -5.48 -13.50 -0.14
CA LYS A 40 -5.73 -12.12 -0.60
C LYS A 40 -4.58 -11.61 -1.49
N ARG A 41 -3.33 -12.03 -1.19
CA ARG A 41 -2.15 -11.74 -2.00
C ARG A 41 -2.20 -12.40 -3.39
N GLN A 42 -2.62 -13.65 -3.47
CA GLN A 42 -2.79 -14.36 -4.74
C GLN A 42 -3.97 -13.81 -5.56
N ILE A 43 -5.06 -13.37 -4.90
CA ILE A 43 -6.16 -12.69 -5.59
C ILE A 43 -5.68 -11.35 -6.18
N LEU A 44 -4.88 -10.56 -5.44
CA LEU A 44 -4.26 -9.35 -5.99
C LEU A 44 -3.34 -9.68 -7.18
N GLY A 45 -2.57 -10.76 -7.10
CA GLY A 45 -1.76 -11.25 -8.21
C GLY A 45 -2.59 -11.60 -9.45
N HIS A 46 -3.73 -12.29 -9.25
CA HIS A 46 -4.68 -12.55 -10.33
C HIS A 46 -5.23 -11.25 -10.95
N LEU A 47 -5.49 -10.22 -10.14
CA LEU A 47 -5.90 -8.90 -10.64
C LEU A 47 -4.79 -8.19 -11.44
N ILE A 48 -3.51 -8.43 -11.13
CA ILE A 48 -2.38 -7.97 -11.93
C ILE A 48 -2.40 -8.65 -13.31
N ASP A 49 -2.57 -9.97 -13.35
CA ASP A 49 -2.65 -10.70 -14.62
C ASP A 49 -3.85 -10.24 -15.44
N SER A 50 -5.01 -10.09 -14.81
CA SER A 50 -6.22 -9.55 -15.44
C SER A 50 -5.99 -8.16 -16.05
N ALA A 51 -5.33 -7.25 -15.31
CA ALA A 51 -5.01 -5.92 -15.80
C ALA A 51 -4.02 -5.97 -16.99
N ARG A 52 -3.00 -6.82 -16.93
CA ARG A 52 -2.02 -7.01 -18.01
C ARG A 52 -2.67 -7.48 -19.29
N TYR A 53 -3.50 -8.54 -19.21
CA TYR A 53 -4.18 -9.10 -20.38
C TYR A 53 -5.22 -8.12 -20.94
N ASN A 54 -5.96 -7.42 -20.10
CA ASN A 54 -6.96 -6.47 -20.57
C ASN A 54 -6.34 -5.18 -21.14
N LEU A 55 -5.25 -4.69 -20.59
CA LEU A 55 -4.48 -3.59 -21.19
C LEU A 55 -4.01 -3.95 -22.60
N GLN A 56 -3.46 -5.17 -22.78
CA GLN A 56 -3.05 -5.65 -24.09
C GLN A 56 -4.24 -5.76 -25.04
N ARG A 57 -5.35 -6.38 -24.63
CA ARG A 57 -6.57 -6.53 -25.40
C ARG A 57 -7.13 -5.19 -25.85
N PHE A 58 -7.28 -4.22 -24.95
CA PHE A 58 -7.80 -2.89 -25.29
C PHE A 58 -6.91 -2.20 -26.31
N THR A 59 -5.59 -2.29 -26.17
CA THR A 59 -4.64 -1.74 -27.15
C THR A 59 -4.74 -2.45 -28.50
N GLU A 60 -4.75 -3.79 -28.51
CA GLU A 60 -4.82 -4.57 -29.75
C GLU A 60 -6.15 -4.36 -30.50
N ILE A 61 -7.27 -4.31 -29.79
CA ILE A 61 -8.59 -4.06 -30.38
C ILE A 61 -8.61 -2.72 -31.13
N ILE A 62 -8.00 -1.67 -30.60
CA ILE A 62 -7.94 -0.36 -31.22
C ILE A 62 -7.24 -0.40 -32.58
N HIS A 63 -6.19 -1.17 -32.72
CA HIS A 63 -5.35 -1.26 -33.91
C HIS A 63 -5.73 -2.37 -34.89
N THR A 64 -6.60 -3.31 -34.48
CA THR A 64 -6.99 -4.44 -35.34
C THR A 64 -7.99 -3.98 -36.41
N GLU A 65 -7.74 -4.25 -37.68
CA GLU A 65 -8.74 -4.17 -38.72
C GLU A 65 -9.70 -5.35 -38.63
N GLY A 66 -11.03 -5.08 -38.67
CA GLY A 66 -12.05 -6.12 -38.55
C GLY A 66 -12.32 -6.59 -37.11
N ILE A 67 -12.69 -7.86 -36.95
CA ILE A 67 -13.13 -8.45 -35.70
C ILE A 67 -11.93 -8.97 -34.92
N TYR A 68 -11.79 -8.56 -33.66
CA TYR A 68 -10.76 -9.07 -32.76
C TYR A 68 -11.25 -10.31 -32.01
N VAL A 69 -10.44 -11.39 -32.02
CA VAL A 69 -10.73 -12.61 -31.25
C VAL A 69 -9.94 -12.62 -29.95
N VAL A 70 -10.67 -12.60 -28.83
CA VAL A 70 -10.06 -12.60 -27.50
C VAL A 70 -9.44 -13.95 -27.19
N LYS A 71 -8.14 -13.95 -26.87
CA LYS A 71 -7.41 -15.16 -26.44
C LYS A 71 -7.63 -15.40 -24.96
N PRO A 72 -8.05 -16.62 -24.56
CA PRO A 72 -8.15 -16.98 -23.15
C PRO A 72 -6.76 -17.17 -22.51
N TYR A 73 -6.70 -17.13 -21.19
CA TYR A 73 -5.52 -17.48 -20.42
C TYR A 73 -5.90 -18.34 -19.20
N ASP A 74 -4.95 -19.15 -18.74
CA ASP A 74 -5.13 -20.00 -17.55
C ASP A 74 -4.72 -19.23 -16.30
N GLN A 75 -5.70 -18.70 -15.60
CA GLN A 75 -5.49 -17.86 -14.40
C GLN A 75 -4.77 -18.61 -13.27
N ASN A 76 -5.04 -19.93 -13.11
CA ASN A 76 -4.43 -20.71 -12.03
C ASN A 76 -2.93 -20.93 -12.30
N LYS A 77 -2.59 -21.25 -13.54
CA LYS A 77 -1.17 -21.39 -13.95
C LYS A 77 -0.42 -20.07 -13.80
N LEU A 78 -1.03 -18.94 -14.17
CA LEU A 78 -0.38 -17.63 -14.04
C LEU A 78 -0.13 -17.27 -12.58
N VAL A 79 -1.11 -17.46 -11.70
CA VAL A 79 -0.93 -17.19 -10.26
C VAL A 79 0.19 -18.04 -9.66
N GLN A 80 0.33 -19.29 -10.10
CA GLN A 80 1.41 -20.20 -9.68
C GLN A 80 2.77 -19.76 -10.24
N LEU A 81 2.83 -19.52 -11.56
CA LEU A 81 4.07 -19.18 -12.28
C LEU A 81 4.69 -17.88 -11.78
N ASN A 82 3.86 -16.88 -11.50
CA ASN A 82 4.30 -15.56 -11.04
C ASN A 82 4.62 -15.50 -9.54
N ASP A 83 4.41 -16.57 -8.80
CA ASP A 83 4.71 -16.70 -7.37
C ASP A 83 4.26 -15.52 -6.51
N TYR A 84 3.03 -15.08 -6.73
CA TYR A 84 2.45 -13.94 -6.03
C TYR A 84 2.37 -14.13 -4.51
N GLN A 85 2.34 -15.38 -4.05
CA GLN A 85 2.30 -15.71 -2.62
C GLN A 85 3.54 -15.19 -1.88
N HIS A 86 4.70 -15.18 -2.51
CA HIS A 86 5.97 -14.77 -1.90
C HIS A 86 6.44 -13.39 -2.36
N THR A 87 5.69 -12.74 -3.25
CA THR A 87 6.01 -11.38 -3.70
C THR A 87 5.59 -10.34 -2.65
N SER A 88 6.36 -9.27 -2.50
CA SER A 88 6.07 -8.20 -1.56
C SER A 88 4.74 -7.51 -1.90
N ASP A 89 3.91 -7.25 -0.89
CA ASP A 89 2.61 -6.59 -1.06
C ASP A 89 2.75 -5.19 -1.70
N TYR A 90 3.82 -4.48 -1.37
CA TYR A 90 4.12 -3.18 -1.95
C TYR A 90 4.33 -3.27 -3.46
N ASN A 91 5.13 -4.23 -3.92
CA ASN A 91 5.39 -4.45 -5.35
C ASN A 91 4.12 -4.86 -6.09
N LEU A 92 3.31 -5.76 -5.50
CA LEU A 92 2.04 -6.18 -6.09
C LEU A 92 1.08 -5.01 -6.28
N ILE A 93 0.86 -4.21 -5.24
CA ILE A 93 -0.04 -3.06 -5.32
C ILE A 93 0.47 -2.03 -6.31
N THR A 94 1.77 -1.72 -6.28
CA THR A 94 2.37 -0.74 -7.20
C THR A 94 2.20 -1.17 -8.65
N LEU A 95 2.50 -2.43 -8.96
CA LEU A 95 2.35 -2.97 -10.31
C LEU A 95 0.88 -2.95 -10.77
N TRP A 96 -0.04 -3.38 -9.90
CA TRP A 96 -1.46 -3.36 -10.19
C TRP A 96 -1.98 -1.93 -10.44
N GLN A 97 -1.56 -0.96 -9.63
CA GLN A 97 -1.94 0.45 -9.82
C GLN A 97 -1.41 1.01 -11.14
N LEU A 98 -0.14 0.77 -11.49
CA LEU A 98 0.46 1.24 -12.73
C LEU A 98 -0.23 0.67 -13.97
N LEU A 99 -0.56 -0.62 -13.98
CA LEU A 99 -1.30 -1.25 -15.07
C LEU A 99 -2.69 -0.63 -15.25
N ASN A 100 -3.40 -0.40 -14.15
CA ASN A 100 -4.72 0.24 -14.20
C ASN A 100 -4.67 1.72 -14.59
N HIS A 101 -3.63 2.47 -14.21
CA HIS A 101 -3.43 3.81 -14.72
C HIS A 101 -3.18 3.81 -16.24
N ASN A 102 -2.44 2.83 -16.77
CA ASN A 102 -2.26 2.68 -18.21
C ASN A 102 -3.59 2.34 -18.90
N ILE A 103 -4.42 1.49 -18.32
CA ILE A 103 -5.78 1.22 -18.83
C ILE A 103 -6.59 2.50 -18.88
N ILE A 104 -6.59 3.31 -17.81
CA ILE A 104 -7.27 4.60 -17.79
C ILE A 104 -6.76 5.52 -18.91
N THR A 105 -5.45 5.56 -19.14
CA THR A 105 -4.85 6.35 -20.23
C THR A 105 -5.39 5.90 -21.59
N VAL A 106 -5.37 4.59 -21.88
CA VAL A 106 -5.90 4.02 -23.12
C VAL A 106 -7.39 4.38 -23.31
N LEU A 107 -8.21 4.18 -22.26
CA LEU A 107 -9.63 4.52 -22.32
C LEU A 107 -9.89 6.03 -22.49
N THR A 108 -9.00 6.88 -21.97
CA THR A 108 -9.12 8.34 -22.09
C THR A 108 -8.79 8.82 -23.50
N THR A 109 -7.78 8.23 -24.12
CA THR A 109 -7.23 8.67 -25.42
C THR A 109 -7.91 8.04 -26.63
N MET A 110 -8.58 6.89 -26.46
CA MET A 110 -9.24 6.22 -27.58
C MET A 110 -10.48 6.98 -28.04
N ASP A 111 -10.81 6.84 -29.33
CA ASP A 111 -12.06 7.36 -29.88
C ASP A 111 -13.28 6.62 -29.32
N GLU A 112 -14.32 7.37 -28.94
CA GLU A 112 -15.50 6.80 -28.27
C GLU A 112 -16.31 5.85 -29.18
N HIS A 113 -16.26 6.06 -30.50
CA HIS A 113 -16.92 5.15 -31.45
C HIS A 113 -16.37 3.72 -31.41
N LEU A 114 -15.11 3.54 -30.95
CA LEU A 114 -14.49 2.23 -30.79
C LEU A 114 -15.17 1.35 -29.74
N LEU A 115 -15.94 1.93 -28.81
CA LEU A 115 -16.73 1.16 -27.85
C LEU A 115 -17.68 0.15 -28.55
N ASN A 116 -18.17 0.49 -29.73
CA ASN A 116 -19.04 -0.38 -30.52
C ASN A 116 -18.28 -1.43 -31.35
N LYS A 117 -16.95 -1.44 -31.28
CA LYS A 117 -16.14 -2.39 -32.06
C LYS A 117 -16.44 -3.83 -31.66
N GLN A 118 -16.73 -4.65 -32.66
CA GLN A 118 -17.07 -6.06 -32.48
C GLN A 118 -15.84 -6.88 -32.10
N ILE A 119 -16.00 -7.76 -31.14
CA ILE A 119 -15.02 -8.73 -30.68
C ILE A 119 -15.69 -10.12 -30.57
N ILE A 120 -14.89 -11.16 -30.61
CA ILE A 120 -15.34 -12.55 -30.35
C ILE A 120 -14.67 -13.07 -29.07
N ILE A 121 -15.47 -13.61 -28.16
CA ILE A 121 -15.01 -14.33 -26.96
C ILE A 121 -15.55 -15.75 -27.02
N GLY A 122 -14.65 -16.72 -27.12
CA GLY A 122 -15.04 -18.07 -27.47
C GLY A 122 -15.66 -18.11 -28.87
N ASN A 123 -16.97 -18.34 -28.98
CA ASN A 123 -17.72 -18.34 -30.26
C ASN A 123 -18.79 -17.24 -30.29
N GLU A 124 -18.87 -16.39 -29.28
CA GLU A 124 -19.95 -15.41 -29.14
C GLU A 124 -19.47 -13.99 -29.45
N PRO A 125 -20.30 -13.17 -30.10
CA PRO A 125 -19.98 -11.78 -30.39
C PRO A 125 -20.27 -10.88 -29.20
N TYR A 126 -19.34 -9.97 -28.93
CA TYR A 126 -19.44 -8.91 -27.92
C TYR A 126 -18.92 -7.60 -28.49
N THR A 127 -18.90 -6.54 -27.67
CA THR A 127 -18.31 -5.26 -28.04
C THR A 127 -17.16 -4.90 -27.10
N LEU A 128 -16.31 -3.94 -27.48
CA LEU A 128 -15.29 -3.40 -26.59
C LEU A 128 -15.93 -2.79 -25.33
N ASP A 129 -17.09 -2.11 -25.45
CA ASP A 129 -17.85 -1.58 -24.30
C ASP A 129 -18.18 -2.67 -23.28
N TRP A 130 -18.66 -3.83 -23.77
CA TRP A 130 -18.95 -4.98 -22.93
C TRP A 130 -17.68 -5.50 -22.22
N LEU A 131 -16.55 -5.60 -22.92
CA LEU A 131 -15.29 -6.10 -22.36
C LEU A 131 -14.74 -5.17 -21.29
N ILE A 132 -14.84 -3.85 -21.46
CA ILE A 132 -14.45 -2.86 -20.44
C ILE A 132 -15.34 -3.00 -19.21
N LYS A 133 -16.65 -3.13 -19.39
CA LYS A 133 -17.58 -3.34 -18.29
C LYS A 133 -17.29 -4.63 -17.53
N ASP A 134 -17.08 -5.74 -18.25
CA ASP A 134 -16.73 -7.03 -17.67
C ASP A 134 -15.45 -6.96 -16.84
N TYR A 135 -14.43 -6.25 -17.32
CA TYR A 135 -13.21 -6.00 -16.55
C TYR A 135 -13.46 -5.28 -15.23
N ILE A 136 -14.30 -4.25 -15.22
CA ILE A 136 -14.63 -3.50 -14.00
C ILE A 136 -15.48 -4.35 -13.04
N ASP A 137 -16.45 -5.10 -13.55
CA ASP A 137 -17.26 -6.01 -12.75
C ASP A 137 -16.41 -7.12 -12.11
N HIS A 138 -15.44 -7.65 -12.85
CA HIS A 138 -14.45 -8.61 -12.36
C HIS A 138 -13.57 -8.02 -11.24
N LEU A 139 -13.09 -6.78 -11.38
CA LEU A 139 -12.38 -6.09 -10.31
C LEU A 139 -13.23 -5.96 -9.05
N ASN A 140 -14.48 -5.53 -9.17
CA ASN A 140 -15.40 -5.38 -8.05
C ASN A 140 -15.68 -6.72 -7.36
N HIS A 141 -15.86 -7.79 -8.13
CA HIS A 141 -16.06 -9.14 -7.59
C HIS A 141 -14.87 -9.56 -6.70
N HIS A 142 -13.64 -9.43 -7.19
CA HIS A 142 -12.45 -9.79 -6.43
C HIS A 142 -12.16 -8.83 -5.26
N PHE A 143 -12.57 -7.58 -5.36
CA PHE A 143 -12.53 -6.65 -4.23
C PHE A 143 -13.38 -7.14 -3.08
N GLN A 144 -14.61 -7.60 -3.35
CA GLN A 144 -15.45 -8.19 -2.32
C GLN A 144 -14.77 -9.39 -1.67
N GLN A 145 -14.07 -10.23 -2.43
CA GLN A 145 -13.33 -11.37 -1.88
C GLN A 145 -12.13 -10.95 -1.01
N ILE A 146 -11.41 -9.90 -1.39
CA ILE A 146 -10.28 -9.38 -0.60
C ILE A 146 -10.77 -8.71 0.68
N PHE A 147 -11.89 -7.96 0.61
CA PHE A 147 -12.42 -7.15 1.72
C PHE A 147 -13.66 -7.76 2.40
N ASP A 148 -13.86 -9.07 2.26
CA ASP A 148 -15.01 -9.82 2.81
C ASP A 148 -15.10 -9.82 4.33
N LYS A 149 -13.99 -9.56 5.02
CA LYS A 149 -13.92 -9.50 6.47
C LYS A 149 -13.41 -8.13 6.92
N THR A 150 -13.95 -7.63 8.00
CA THR A 150 -13.39 -6.48 8.69
C THR A 150 -11.94 -6.83 9.09
N PRO A 151 -10.97 -5.98 8.77
CA PRO A 151 -9.58 -6.22 9.17
C PRO A 151 -9.49 -6.38 10.70
N GLU A 152 -8.78 -7.40 11.15
CA GLU A 152 -8.45 -7.54 12.57
C GLU A 152 -7.48 -6.41 12.93
N GLY A 153 -7.88 -5.56 13.88
CA GLY A 153 -7.11 -4.41 14.31
C GLY A 153 -7.23 -3.24 13.32
N ILE A 154 -8.38 -2.56 13.36
CA ILE A 154 -8.46 -1.22 12.74
C ILE A 154 -7.36 -0.37 13.37
N GLN A 155 -6.38 0.02 12.56
CA GLN A 155 -5.36 0.95 13.03
C GLN A 155 -6.05 2.21 13.56
N PRO A 156 -5.64 2.75 14.70
CA PRO A 156 -6.29 3.90 15.25
C PRO A 156 -6.18 5.09 14.28
N LEU A 157 -7.31 5.72 13.99
CA LEU A 157 -7.33 6.98 13.22
C LEU A 157 -6.54 8.09 13.92
N LYS A 158 -6.40 7.98 15.26
CA LYS A 158 -5.73 8.93 16.12
C LYS A 158 -4.88 8.18 17.15
N VAL A 159 -3.65 8.61 17.31
CA VAL A 159 -2.79 8.24 18.44
C VAL A 159 -2.68 9.45 19.34
N GLY A 160 -3.29 9.40 20.52
CA GLY A 160 -3.28 10.48 21.48
C GLY A 160 -2.01 10.49 22.35
N LEU A 161 -1.54 11.67 22.75
CA LEU A 161 -0.37 11.78 23.64
C LEU A 161 -0.62 11.08 24.99
N GLN A 162 -1.82 11.22 25.55
CA GLN A 162 -2.14 10.57 26.83
C GLN A 162 -2.15 9.06 26.69
N ASP A 163 -2.73 8.53 25.57
CA ASP A 163 -2.73 7.08 25.30
C ASP A 163 -1.30 6.53 25.18
N ALA A 164 -0.41 7.30 24.57
CA ALA A 164 1.01 6.95 24.44
C ALA A 164 1.73 6.90 25.79
N ILE A 165 1.50 7.91 26.64
CA ILE A 165 2.06 7.99 27.99
C ILE A 165 1.58 6.80 28.83
N ASP A 166 0.29 6.49 28.79
CA ASP A 166 -0.29 5.40 29.58
C ASP A 166 0.19 4.03 29.08
N SER A 167 0.31 3.87 27.79
CA SER A 167 0.88 2.65 27.17
C SER A 167 2.35 2.45 27.55
N LEU A 168 3.14 3.53 27.55
CA LEU A 168 4.55 3.45 27.96
C LEU A 168 4.68 3.10 29.44
N LYS A 169 3.87 3.70 30.32
CA LYS A 169 3.82 3.36 31.75
C LYS A 169 3.43 1.89 31.98
N ALA A 170 2.46 1.39 31.24
CA ALA A 170 2.02 -0.01 31.34
C ALA A 170 3.08 -1.01 30.83
N SER A 171 4.02 -0.58 30.00
CA SER A 171 5.08 -1.43 29.44
C SER A 171 6.25 -1.70 30.38
N GLY A 172 6.22 -1.19 31.63
CA GLY A 172 7.26 -1.38 32.63
C GLY A 172 8.50 -0.51 32.34
N ASP A 173 9.68 -1.13 32.32
CA ASP A 173 10.97 -0.41 32.18
C ASP A 173 11.32 -0.03 30.72
N LYS A 174 10.41 -0.20 29.77
CA LYS A 174 10.64 0.19 28.38
C LYS A 174 10.77 1.70 28.25
N LYS A 175 11.61 2.12 27.32
CA LYS A 175 11.84 3.54 27.00
C LYS A 175 11.01 4.01 25.82
N PHE A 176 10.40 3.08 25.09
CA PHE A 176 9.53 3.36 23.96
C PHE A 176 8.37 2.36 23.87
N VAL A 177 7.33 2.76 23.17
CA VAL A 177 6.18 1.92 22.82
C VAL A 177 5.77 2.21 21.37
N SER A 178 5.60 1.14 20.58
CA SER A 178 5.03 1.24 19.24
C SER A 178 3.51 1.29 19.35
N LEU A 179 2.90 2.29 18.73
CA LEU A 179 1.47 2.61 18.88
C LEU A 179 0.69 2.48 17.57
N LEU A 180 1.40 2.58 16.45
CA LEU A 180 0.82 2.40 15.13
C LEU A 180 1.85 1.78 14.21
N HIS A 181 1.44 0.75 13.50
CA HIS A 181 2.22 0.14 12.42
C HIS A 181 1.33 -0.02 11.19
N PHE A 182 1.69 0.66 10.10
CA PHE A 182 0.91 0.63 8.88
C PHE A 182 1.84 0.64 7.66
N SER A 183 1.96 -0.50 6.97
CA SER A 183 2.89 -0.66 5.84
C SER A 183 4.34 -0.35 6.27
N ASP A 184 4.94 0.67 5.69
CA ASP A 184 6.29 1.12 5.96
C ASP A 184 6.34 2.17 7.09
N LEU A 185 5.18 2.68 7.50
CA LEU A 185 5.04 3.66 8.57
C LEU A 185 4.96 2.97 9.92
N GLU A 186 5.77 3.42 10.86
CA GLU A 186 5.66 3.04 12.27
C GLU A 186 5.71 4.31 13.12
N ILE A 187 4.81 4.41 14.12
CA ILE A 187 4.78 5.53 15.06
C ILE A 187 5.03 5.00 16.45
N GLU A 188 6.08 5.49 17.06
CA GLU A 188 6.47 5.19 18.42
C GLU A 188 6.40 6.44 19.29
N TYR A 189 6.25 6.23 20.58
CA TYR A 189 6.47 7.24 21.61
C TYR A 189 7.71 6.84 22.41
N TYR A 190 8.71 7.71 22.44
CA TYR A 190 10.01 7.48 23.04
C TYR A 190 10.29 8.48 24.17
N LYS A 191 10.71 7.96 25.31
CA LYS A 191 11.16 8.74 26.47
C LYS A 191 12.51 8.20 26.95
N PRO A 192 13.64 8.83 26.58
CA PRO A 192 14.95 8.41 27.05
C PRO A 192 15.06 8.64 28.58
N ILE A 193 15.81 7.77 29.25
CA ILE A 193 16.07 7.86 30.68
C ILE A 193 17.58 7.96 30.89
N LYS A 194 18.07 9.04 31.51
CA LYS A 194 19.48 9.35 31.80
C LYS A 194 20.34 9.50 30.54
N MET A 195 20.38 8.51 29.67
CA MET A 195 21.15 8.51 28.42
C MET A 195 20.33 7.92 27.30
N ASP A 196 20.51 8.47 26.11
CA ASP A 196 19.98 7.93 24.87
C ASP A 196 21.01 6.99 24.25
N TYR A 197 20.61 5.71 24.07
CA TYR A 197 21.43 4.64 23.49
C TYR A 197 20.95 4.22 22.11
N GLN A 198 20.26 5.09 21.40
CA GLN A 198 19.81 4.78 20.04
C GLN A 198 20.99 4.45 19.13
N LYS A 199 20.73 3.55 18.19
CA LYS A 199 21.67 3.16 17.13
C LYS A 199 21.10 3.61 15.80
N PRO A 200 21.95 3.81 14.76
CA PRO A 200 21.46 4.10 13.42
C PRO A 200 20.39 3.11 12.96
N HIS A 201 19.31 3.60 12.37
CA HIS A 201 18.19 2.82 11.90
C HIS A 201 18.23 2.61 10.38
N LEU A 202 17.53 1.58 9.91
CA LEU A 202 17.48 1.23 8.47
C LEU A 202 16.41 1.99 7.69
N LYS A 203 15.58 2.80 8.38
CA LYS A 203 14.54 3.65 7.82
C LYS A 203 14.84 5.12 8.12
N ASP A 204 14.28 5.99 7.31
CA ASP A 204 14.25 7.41 7.64
C ASP A 204 13.33 7.67 8.84
N GLU A 205 13.66 8.67 9.62
CA GLU A 205 12.96 9.00 10.87
C GLU A 205 12.57 10.47 10.93
N VAL A 206 11.39 10.72 11.46
CA VAL A 206 10.96 12.06 11.89
C VAL A 206 10.68 12.03 13.38
N TYR A 207 11.31 12.93 14.12
CA TYR A 207 10.99 13.19 15.52
C TYR A 207 10.07 14.39 15.61
N VAL A 208 9.05 14.31 16.47
CA VAL A 208 8.22 15.44 16.88
C VAL A 208 8.31 15.51 18.40
N ILE A 209 8.98 16.54 18.92
CA ILE A 209 9.20 16.67 20.37
C ILE A 209 7.84 16.87 21.05
N ALA A 210 7.46 15.92 21.89
CA ALA A 210 6.16 15.88 22.55
C ALA A 210 6.14 16.71 23.86
N SER A 211 7.26 16.71 24.59
CA SER A 211 7.42 17.45 25.85
C SER A 211 8.89 17.71 26.16
N GLY A 212 9.14 18.67 27.06
CA GLY A 212 10.46 18.99 27.53
C GLY A 212 11.35 19.72 26.53
N TYR A 213 12.64 19.73 26.81
CA TYR A 213 13.69 20.29 25.97
C TYR A 213 14.97 19.47 26.07
N GLY A 214 15.90 19.64 25.11
CA GLY A 214 17.18 18.95 25.10
C GLY A 214 18.10 19.44 24.01
N SER A 215 19.15 18.67 23.78
CA SER A 215 20.04 18.80 22.62
C SER A 215 19.97 17.53 21.80
N PHE A 216 20.03 17.68 20.49
CA PHE A 216 20.02 16.60 19.53
C PHE A 216 21.29 16.67 18.69
N PHE A 217 21.98 15.55 18.60
CA PHE A 217 23.21 15.38 17.81
C PHE A 217 22.93 14.51 16.60
N THR A 218 23.47 14.91 15.47
CA THR A 218 23.73 14.05 14.31
C THR A 218 25.20 14.14 13.93
N GLN A 219 25.68 13.23 13.10
CA GLN A 219 27.07 13.30 12.57
C GLN A 219 27.41 14.64 11.88
N HIS A 220 26.42 15.46 11.54
CA HIS A 220 26.60 16.72 10.79
C HIS A 220 26.45 17.96 11.66
N GLN A 221 25.63 17.90 12.73
CA GLN A 221 25.31 19.06 13.53
C GLN A 221 24.74 18.71 14.90
N THR A 222 24.76 19.71 15.78
CA THR A 222 24.06 19.68 17.07
C THR A 222 23.09 20.83 17.14
N VAL A 223 21.87 20.58 17.57
CA VAL A 223 20.81 21.58 17.72
C VAL A 223 20.14 21.45 19.09
N THR A 224 19.64 22.56 19.62
CA THR A 224 18.73 22.54 20.77
C THR A 224 17.31 22.30 20.31
N VAL A 225 16.53 21.55 21.10
CA VAL A 225 15.15 21.18 20.77
C VAL A 225 14.23 21.37 21.94
N LYS A 226 12.97 21.64 21.66
CA LYS A 226 11.88 21.82 22.65
C LYS A 226 10.57 21.28 22.10
N ALA A 227 9.58 21.13 22.97
CA ALA A 227 8.24 20.69 22.57
C ALA A 227 7.71 21.47 21.36
N GLY A 228 7.21 20.73 20.35
CA GLY A 228 6.71 21.24 19.08
C GLY A 228 7.76 21.25 17.94
N ASP A 229 9.05 21.11 18.23
CA ASP A 229 10.08 21.04 17.19
C ASP A 229 10.01 19.70 16.44
N VAL A 230 10.36 19.75 15.15
CA VAL A 230 10.42 18.59 14.26
C VAL A 230 11.83 18.39 13.74
N LEU A 231 12.35 17.18 13.82
CA LEU A 231 13.66 16.78 13.33
C LEU A 231 13.51 15.69 12.25
N PHE A 232 14.43 15.69 11.32
CA PHE A 232 14.57 14.63 10.32
C PHE A 232 15.94 13.98 10.45
N VAL A 233 15.96 12.63 10.40
CA VAL A 233 17.16 11.80 10.40
C VAL A 233 17.09 10.82 9.24
N LYS A 234 18.11 10.81 8.44
CA LYS A 234 18.24 9.88 7.33
C LYS A 234 18.63 8.49 7.85
N ALA A 235 18.15 7.45 7.19
CA ALA A 235 18.55 6.07 7.44
C ALA A 235 20.09 5.94 7.45
N GLY A 236 20.59 5.30 8.50
CA GLY A 236 22.04 5.06 8.70
C GLY A 236 22.81 6.16 9.42
N ASP A 237 22.21 7.34 9.64
CA ASP A 237 22.88 8.44 10.34
C ASP A 237 22.98 8.16 11.85
N ASP A 238 24.20 8.36 12.43
CA ASP A 238 24.37 8.35 13.90
C ASP A 238 23.73 9.60 14.52
N HIS A 239 22.89 9.37 15.51
CA HIS A 239 22.12 10.43 16.14
C HIS A 239 21.77 10.06 17.57
N ARG A 240 21.55 11.09 18.43
CA ARG A 240 21.10 10.89 19.81
C ARG A 240 20.62 12.18 20.46
N PHE A 241 19.77 12.05 21.47
CA PHE A 241 19.42 13.12 22.39
C PHE A 241 20.39 13.14 23.59
N PHE A 242 20.69 14.35 24.08
CA PHE A 242 21.51 14.54 25.27
C PHE A 242 21.14 15.85 25.97
N TYR A 243 21.51 16.00 27.25
CA TYR A 243 21.14 17.14 28.08
C TYR A 243 19.65 17.48 28.04
N PHE A 244 18.81 16.49 28.15
CA PHE A 244 17.37 16.66 28.07
C PHE A 244 16.74 16.78 29.47
N SER A 245 15.59 17.48 29.56
CA SER A 245 14.80 17.65 30.78
C SER A 245 14.16 16.29 31.20
N GLU A 246 13.79 16.17 32.47
CA GLU A 246 13.21 14.96 33.04
C GLU A 246 11.87 14.56 32.35
N ASP A 247 11.12 15.54 31.90
CA ASP A 247 9.85 15.37 31.18
C ASP A 247 10.02 15.21 29.67
N PHE A 248 11.27 15.18 29.17
CA PHE A 248 11.53 15.06 27.73
C PHE A 248 10.94 13.78 27.17
N ALA A 249 10.20 13.91 26.07
CA ALA A 249 9.70 12.81 25.29
C ALA A 249 9.44 13.26 23.83
N THR A 250 9.46 12.30 22.91
CA THR A 250 9.27 12.55 21.49
C THR A 250 8.45 11.45 20.83
N TRP A 251 7.69 11.83 19.81
CA TRP A 251 7.19 10.92 18.81
C TRP A 251 8.33 10.54 17.87
N VAL A 252 8.41 9.28 17.49
CA VAL A 252 9.32 8.77 16.46
C VAL A 252 8.48 8.17 15.35
N ILE A 253 8.67 8.67 14.16
CA ILE A 253 7.91 8.26 12.96
C ILE A 253 8.92 7.68 11.99
N PHE A 254 8.96 6.35 11.88
CA PHE A 254 9.75 5.66 10.88
C PHE A 254 8.95 5.53 9.60
N TYR A 255 9.59 5.78 8.46
CA TYR A 255 8.94 5.63 7.16
C TYR A 255 9.93 5.21 6.07
N GLY A 256 9.40 4.68 4.98
CA GLY A 256 10.19 4.24 3.85
C GLY A 256 10.66 2.78 3.92
N VAL A 257 11.22 2.31 2.83
CA VAL A 257 11.72 0.94 2.69
C VAL A 257 13.00 0.80 3.51
N LYS A 258 13.18 -0.35 4.18
CA LYS A 258 14.45 -0.64 4.86
C LYS A 258 15.58 -0.61 3.83
N ASN A 259 16.45 0.39 3.92
CA ASN A 259 17.68 0.41 3.14
C ASN A 259 18.60 -0.69 3.65
N GLN A 260 19.13 -1.52 2.76
CA GLN A 260 20.24 -2.40 3.11
C GLN A 260 21.48 -1.49 3.23
N LEU A 261 22.05 -1.45 4.45
CA LEU A 261 23.35 -0.81 4.72
C LEU A 261 24.47 -1.66 4.12
#